data_d2831ab28039c096b0c41a0366f4c271
#
_entry.id   d2831ab28039c096b0c41a0366f4c271
#
_cell.length_a   1.000
_cell.length_b   1.000
_cell.length_c   1.000
_cell.angle_alpha   90.00
_cell.angle_beta   90.00
_cell.angle_gamma   90.00
#
_symmetry.space_group_name_H-M   'P 1'
#
loop_
_entity.id
_entity.type
_entity.pdbx_description
1 polymer ?
#
loop_
_entity_poly.entity_id
_entity_poly.type
_entity_poly.pdbx_seq_one_letter_code
_entity_poly.pdbx_strand_id
1 'polypeptide(L)'
;FHRYAPGELRDALEEHFVEAAGYIAGADGFCSLHFTISAGHEEYFAVRIKEIIKKYEDLIPFSYSVTLSFQSASTDTIAVDERNEPLRNSEGKLLFRPGGHGALLNNLNSLDADLIFVKNIDNIVPSARLGKYLPFRKMLGGMALKIQKETFKFLRRLAEGQADDSAIQKIADYCGQTLNVVLPPGFSRLSKKDKIKILSSFLNRPLRVCGVVKNDGEPGGGPFWVEDDNGSQTMQIVESSHVDKSDPRQAAIWSQAQYFNPVDMVCCIRNYRGEKFILDKYVDKNAYLISVKNEKG
;
A
#
# COMPACT_ATOMS: atom_id res chain seq x y z
N PHE A 1 -21.08 -0.66 11.62
CA PHE A 1 -22.37 -0.48 10.95
C PHE A 1 -22.75 0.98 10.91
N HIS A 2 -23.13 1.49 9.73
CA HIS A 2 -23.76 2.79 9.59
C HIS A 2 -25.28 2.65 9.50
N ARG A 3 -26.00 3.54 10.18
CA ARG A 3 -27.47 3.58 10.17
C ARG A 3 -27.92 4.69 9.22
N TYR A 4 -28.81 4.40 8.29
CA TYR A 4 -29.34 5.36 7.30
C TYR A 4 -30.80 5.70 7.56
N ALA A 5 -31.66 4.70 7.72
CA ALA A 5 -33.07 4.84 8.05
C ALA A 5 -33.46 3.80 9.11
N PRO A 6 -34.65 3.89 9.71
CA PRO A 6 -35.14 2.84 10.58
C PRO A 6 -35.11 1.49 9.86
N GLY A 7 -34.30 0.54 10.37
CA GLY A 7 -34.09 -0.78 9.76
C GLY A 7 -33.04 -0.87 8.65
N GLU A 8 -32.50 0.23 8.15
CA GLU A 8 -31.42 0.22 7.16
C GLU A 8 -30.05 0.36 7.84
N LEU A 9 -29.31 -0.73 7.89
CA LEU A 9 -27.93 -0.79 8.37
C LEU A 9 -27.05 -1.25 7.24
N ARG A 10 -25.86 -0.64 7.12
CA ARG A 10 -24.78 -1.12 6.23
C ARG A 10 -23.59 -1.52 7.06
N ASP A 11 -23.03 -2.68 6.75
CA ASP A 11 -21.75 -3.13 7.28
C ASP A 11 -20.58 -2.53 6.50
N ALA A 12 -19.37 -2.75 6.98
CA ALA A 12 -18.16 -2.24 6.34
C ALA A 12 -18.00 -2.77 4.90
N LEU A 13 -18.34 -4.03 4.67
CA LEU A 13 -18.27 -4.63 3.34
C LEU A 13 -19.17 -3.87 2.35
N GLU A 14 -20.43 -3.66 2.70
CA GLU A 14 -21.40 -2.95 1.86
C GLU A 14 -20.98 -1.50 1.59
N GLU A 15 -20.42 -0.81 2.60
CA GLU A 15 -19.91 0.57 2.40
C GLU A 15 -18.76 0.63 1.39
N HIS A 16 -17.88 -0.37 1.34
CA HIS A 16 -16.84 -0.44 0.32
C HIS A 16 -17.41 -0.59 -1.10
N PHE A 17 -18.49 -1.34 -1.29
CA PHE A 17 -19.17 -1.41 -2.59
C PHE A 17 -19.72 -0.05 -3.03
N VAL A 18 -20.41 0.63 -2.11
CA VAL A 18 -21.00 1.95 -2.40
C VAL A 18 -19.92 3.00 -2.66
N GLU A 19 -18.84 2.99 -1.90
CA GLU A 19 -17.74 3.93 -2.10
C GLU A 19 -17.01 3.67 -3.43
N ALA A 20 -16.67 2.40 -3.70
CA ALA A 20 -15.95 1.98 -4.89
C ALA A 20 -16.67 2.39 -6.19
N ALA A 21 -17.99 2.28 -6.20
CA ALA A 21 -18.85 2.74 -7.29
C ALA A 21 -18.55 4.19 -7.71
N GLY A 22 -18.10 5.02 -6.78
CA GLY A 22 -17.85 6.43 -7.03
C GLY A 22 -16.54 6.75 -7.76
N TYR A 23 -15.57 5.82 -7.80
CA TYR A 23 -14.24 6.16 -8.34
C TYR A 23 -13.48 5.06 -9.07
N ILE A 24 -13.88 3.76 -8.96
CA ILE A 24 -13.15 2.67 -9.62
C ILE A 24 -13.94 1.97 -10.74
N ALA A 25 -15.17 2.40 -11.04
CA ALA A 25 -15.88 1.87 -12.20
C ALA A 25 -15.09 2.14 -13.47
N GLY A 26 -14.71 1.08 -14.19
CA GLY A 26 -13.92 1.14 -15.40
C GLY A 26 -14.78 1.45 -16.65
N ALA A 27 -14.07 1.80 -17.74
CA ALA A 27 -14.72 2.00 -19.05
C ALA A 27 -15.28 0.69 -19.65
N ASP A 28 -14.87 -0.44 -19.09
CA ASP A 28 -15.36 -1.79 -19.45
C ASP A 28 -16.72 -2.12 -18.82
N GLY A 29 -17.28 -1.21 -18.04
CA GLY A 29 -18.56 -1.40 -17.37
C GLY A 29 -18.46 -2.22 -16.06
N PHE A 30 -17.25 -2.44 -15.53
CA PHE A 30 -17.06 -3.16 -14.26
C PHE A 30 -16.48 -2.27 -13.16
N CYS A 31 -16.92 -2.55 -11.93
CA CYS A 31 -16.33 -2.07 -10.70
C CYS A 31 -15.64 -3.26 -10.01
N SER A 32 -14.32 -3.35 -10.11
CA SER A 32 -13.55 -4.50 -9.61
C SER A 32 -13.16 -4.30 -8.17
N LEU A 33 -13.54 -5.24 -7.30
CA LEU A 33 -13.23 -5.29 -5.87
C LEU A 33 -12.49 -6.57 -5.53
N HIS A 34 -11.53 -6.46 -4.63
CA HIS A 34 -10.83 -7.60 -4.07
C HIS A 34 -10.77 -7.51 -2.54
N PHE A 35 -11.15 -8.59 -1.87
CA PHE A 35 -11.05 -8.66 -0.41
C PHE A 35 -10.13 -9.80 0.00
N THR A 36 -9.21 -9.50 0.91
CA THR A 36 -8.46 -10.54 1.62
C THR A 36 -9.16 -10.82 2.93
N ILE A 37 -9.56 -12.06 3.13
CA ILE A 37 -10.36 -12.51 4.27
C ILE A 37 -9.63 -13.59 5.06
N SER A 38 -10.03 -13.79 6.31
CA SER A 38 -9.54 -14.90 7.13
C SER A 38 -10.16 -16.22 6.66
N ALA A 39 -9.37 -17.29 6.71
CA ALA A 39 -9.86 -18.65 6.43
C ALA A 39 -11.07 -19.01 7.33
N GLY A 40 -12.05 -19.70 6.77
CA GLY A 40 -13.29 -20.09 7.46
C GLY A 40 -14.44 -19.09 7.37
N HIS A 41 -14.23 -17.90 6.78
CA HIS A 41 -15.29 -16.91 6.55
C HIS A 41 -15.79 -16.84 5.10
N GLU A 42 -15.33 -17.73 4.24
CA GLU A 42 -15.60 -17.74 2.80
C GLU A 42 -17.09 -17.78 2.47
N GLU A 43 -17.79 -18.72 3.06
CA GLU A 43 -19.21 -18.91 2.80
C GLU A 43 -20.03 -17.67 3.22
N TYR A 44 -19.73 -17.12 4.39
CA TYR A 44 -20.36 -15.88 4.86
C TYR A 44 -20.13 -14.72 3.88
N PHE A 45 -18.88 -14.50 3.48
CA PHE A 45 -18.57 -13.42 2.54
C PHE A 45 -19.20 -13.67 1.17
N ALA A 46 -19.20 -14.90 0.66
CA ALA A 46 -19.79 -15.23 -0.64
C ALA A 46 -21.32 -14.97 -0.65
N VAL A 47 -22.04 -15.33 0.41
CA VAL A 47 -23.47 -15.04 0.53
C VAL A 47 -23.70 -13.53 0.62
N ARG A 48 -22.96 -12.84 1.49
CA ARG A 48 -23.13 -11.41 1.71
C ARG A 48 -22.82 -10.57 0.46
N ILE A 49 -21.78 -10.93 -0.29
CA ILE A 49 -21.43 -10.29 -1.57
C ILE A 49 -22.57 -10.43 -2.58
N LYS A 50 -23.17 -11.61 -2.71
CA LYS A 50 -24.31 -11.83 -3.61
C LYS A 50 -25.52 -10.96 -3.23
N GLU A 51 -25.81 -10.85 -1.94
CA GLU A 51 -26.90 -9.98 -1.45
C GLU A 51 -26.63 -8.51 -1.80
N ILE A 52 -25.40 -8.02 -1.58
CA ILE A 52 -25.00 -6.65 -1.90
C ILE A 52 -25.12 -6.39 -3.41
N ILE A 53 -24.57 -7.28 -4.23
CA ILE A 53 -24.65 -7.13 -5.70
C ILE A 53 -26.09 -7.03 -6.14
N LYS A 54 -26.95 -7.95 -5.69
CA LYS A 54 -28.37 -7.96 -6.01
C LYS A 54 -29.09 -6.68 -5.55
N LYS A 55 -28.72 -6.15 -4.38
CA LYS A 55 -29.30 -4.89 -3.86
C LYS A 55 -29.01 -3.69 -4.75
N TYR A 56 -27.85 -3.67 -5.40
CA TYR A 56 -27.38 -2.51 -6.17
C TYR A 56 -27.45 -2.68 -7.70
N GLU A 57 -27.78 -3.88 -8.24
CA GLU A 57 -27.74 -4.18 -9.67
C GLU A 57 -28.57 -3.21 -10.53
N ASP A 58 -29.74 -2.77 -10.03
CA ASP A 58 -30.62 -1.82 -10.72
C ASP A 58 -30.32 -0.35 -10.37
N LEU A 59 -29.44 -0.08 -9.42
CA LEU A 59 -29.17 1.26 -8.92
C LEU A 59 -27.90 1.91 -9.49
N ILE A 60 -27.07 1.12 -10.17
CA ILE A 60 -25.79 1.56 -10.71
C ILE A 60 -25.64 1.14 -12.19
N PRO A 61 -24.94 1.94 -13.00
CA PRO A 61 -24.79 1.69 -14.44
C PRO A 61 -23.67 0.71 -14.80
N PHE A 62 -23.16 -0.08 -13.87
CA PHE A 62 -22.06 -1.05 -14.08
C PHE A 62 -22.25 -2.28 -13.19
N SER A 63 -21.51 -3.34 -13.51
CA SER A 63 -21.53 -4.59 -12.75
C SER A 63 -20.35 -4.65 -11.76
N TYR A 64 -20.55 -5.25 -10.59
CA TYR A 64 -19.47 -5.57 -9.70
C TYR A 64 -18.75 -6.86 -10.09
N SER A 65 -17.42 -6.81 -10.16
CA SER A 65 -16.54 -7.97 -10.25
C SER A 65 -15.80 -8.13 -8.93
N VAL A 66 -16.10 -9.20 -8.17
CA VAL A 66 -15.58 -9.37 -6.82
C VAL A 66 -14.77 -10.65 -6.72
N THR A 67 -13.56 -10.53 -6.21
CA THR A 67 -12.68 -11.67 -5.94
C THR A 67 -12.28 -11.70 -4.47
N LEU A 68 -12.01 -12.90 -3.95
CA LEU A 68 -11.56 -13.14 -2.58
C LEU A 68 -10.19 -13.80 -2.60
N SER A 69 -9.37 -13.52 -1.60
CA SER A 69 -8.15 -14.24 -1.31
C SER A 69 -7.94 -14.41 0.19
N PHE A 70 -6.97 -15.25 0.54
CA PHE A 70 -6.59 -15.55 1.92
C PHE A 70 -5.13 -15.19 2.12
N GLN A 71 -4.79 -14.76 3.34
CA GLN A 71 -3.39 -14.70 3.70
C GLN A 71 -2.79 -16.11 3.61
N SER A 72 -1.65 -16.24 2.96
CA SER A 72 -0.96 -17.53 2.87
C SER A 72 -0.43 -17.94 4.23
N ALA A 73 -0.69 -19.20 4.65
CA ALA A 73 -0.12 -19.76 5.86
C ALA A 73 1.43 -19.75 5.86
N SER A 74 2.07 -19.71 4.67
CA SER A 74 3.52 -19.57 4.55
C SER A 74 4.05 -18.22 5.03
N THR A 75 3.18 -17.23 5.24
CA THR A 75 3.51 -15.90 5.76
C THR A 75 3.24 -15.76 7.26
N ASP A 76 2.77 -16.83 7.91
CA ASP A 76 2.59 -16.85 9.35
C ASP A 76 3.95 -16.76 10.06
N THR A 77 3.98 -16.04 11.15
CA THR A 77 5.19 -15.82 11.94
C THR A 77 5.19 -16.68 13.19
N ILE A 78 6.36 -17.14 13.58
CA ILE A 78 6.52 -17.91 14.82
C ILE A 78 6.24 -16.98 16.03
N ALA A 79 5.44 -17.46 16.98
CA ALA A 79 5.23 -16.76 18.24
C ALA A 79 6.38 -17.10 19.20
N VAL A 80 6.90 -16.08 19.89
CA VAL A 80 7.95 -16.23 20.90
C VAL A 80 7.53 -15.55 22.20
N ASP A 81 8.12 -15.97 23.31
CA ASP A 81 7.99 -15.30 24.60
C ASP A 81 8.92 -14.05 24.73
N GLU A 82 8.93 -13.42 25.88
CA GLU A 82 9.78 -12.24 26.17
C GLU A 82 11.30 -12.53 26.11
N ARG A 83 11.69 -13.81 26.13
CA ARG A 83 13.08 -14.26 26.00
C ARG A 83 13.44 -14.68 24.58
N ASN A 84 12.52 -14.47 23.63
CA ASN A 84 12.61 -14.94 22.24
C ASN A 84 12.61 -16.49 22.09
N GLU A 85 12.12 -17.21 23.10
CA GLU A 85 11.97 -18.66 23.01
C GLU A 85 10.64 -19.01 22.29
N PRO A 86 10.67 -19.93 21.32
CA PRO A 86 9.48 -20.30 20.54
C PRO A 86 8.37 -20.90 21.40
N LEU A 87 7.18 -20.31 21.32
CA LEU A 87 6.00 -20.83 22.01
C LEU A 87 5.49 -22.13 21.34
N ARG A 88 5.01 -23.04 22.19
CA ARG A 88 4.42 -24.31 21.76
C ARG A 88 3.02 -24.47 22.33
N ASN A 89 2.15 -25.12 21.57
CA ASN A 89 0.84 -25.50 22.03
C ASN A 89 0.89 -26.71 22.98
N SER A 90 -0.29 -27.13 23.47
CA SER A 90 -0.42 -28.28 24.38
C SER A 90 0.10 -29.63 23.81
N GLU A 91 0.24 -29.71 22.49
CA GLU A 91 0.79 -30.89 21.78
C GLU A 91 2.31 -30.78 21.52
N GLY A 92 2.97 -29.74 22.01
CA GLY A 92 4.40 -29.48 21.81
C GLY A 92 4.76 -28.93 20.42
N LYS A 93 3.78 -28.62 19.55
CA LYS A 93 4.01 -28.01 18.24
C LYS A 93 4.23 -26.52 18.36
N LEU A 94 5.08 -25.97 17.46
CA LEU A 94 5.33 -24.53 17.38
C LEU A 94 4.02 -23.76 17.14
N LEU A 95 3.86 -22.63 17.85
CA LEU A 95 2.72 -21.76 17.66
C LEU A 95 3.05 -20.71 16.60
N PHE A 96 2.22 -20.66 15.55
CA PHE A 96 2.29 -19.65 14.50
C PHE A 96 1.13 -18.66 14.63
N ARG A 97 1.37 -17.42 14.21
CA ARG A 97 0.39 -16.35 14.18
C ARG A 97 0.37 -15.71 12.81
N PRO A 98 -0.79 -15.27 12.30
CA PRO A 98 -0.85 -14.52 11.07
C PRO A 98 0.12 -13.32 11.11
N GLY A 99 0.89 -13.15 10.04
CA GLY A 99 1.78 -12.02 9.86
C GLY A 99 1.01 -10.69 9.75
N GLY A 100 1.74 -9.58 9.87
CA GLY A 100 1.18 -8.25 9.67
C GLY A 100 0.88 -7.93 8.19
N HIS A 101 0.66 -6.65 7.88
CA HIS A 101 0.29 -6.19 6.53
C HIS A 101 1.26 -6.63 5.43
N GLY A 102 2.55 -6.79 5.74
CA GLY A 102 3.55 -7.32 4.79
C GLY A 102 3.23 -8.73 4.28
N ALA A 103 2.53 -9.54 5.07
CA ALA A 103 2.09 -10.88 4.66
C ALA A 103 1.09 -10.85 3.49
N LEU A 104 0.41 -9.72 3.27
CA LEU A 104 -0.56 -9.53 2.19
C LEU A 104 0.10 -9.10 0.86
N LEU A 105 1.42 -8.97 0.82
CA LEU A 105 2.12 -8.57 -0.39
C LEU A 105 1.90 -9.55 -1.55
N ASN A 106 1.85 -10.85 -1.27
CA ASN A 106 1.56 -11.88 -2.26
C ASN A 106 0.12 -11.78 -2.80
N ASN A 107 -0.84 -11.43 -1.95
CA ASN A 107 -2.22 -11.17 -2.36
C ASN A 107 -2.27 -9.97 -3.31
N LEU A 108 -1.60 -8.86 -2.99
CA LEU A 108 -1.47 -7.71 -3.88
C LEU A 108 -0.78 -8.08 -5.20
N ASN A 109 0.29 -8.88 -5.14
CA ASN A 109 1.04 -9.33 -6.33
C ASN A 109 0.21 -10.26 -7.23
N SER A 110 -0.78 -10.97 -6.71
CA SER A 110 -1.65 -11.85 -7.51
C SER A 110 -2.63 -11.08 -8.39
N LEU A 111 -2.99 -9.84 -8.02
CA LEU A 111 -3.96 -9.04 -8.74
C LEU A 111 -3.46 -8.67 -10.14
N ASP A 112 -4.37 -8.69 -11.10
CA ASP A 112 -4.13 -8.27 -12.48
C ASP A 112 -4.83 -6.93 -12.73
N ALA A 113 -4.14 -5.85 -12.39
CA ALA A 113 -4.65 -4.49 -12.54
C ALA A 113 -3.50 -3.51 -12.80
N ASP A 114 -3.80 -2.39 -13.46
CA ASP A 114 -2.84 -1.31 -13.70
C ASP A 114 -2.73 -0.37 -12.51
N LEU A 115 -3.87 -0.16 -11.82
CA LEU A 115 -4.00 0.75 -10.68
C LEU A 115 -4.82 0.07 -9.59
N ILE A 116 -4.29 -0.02 -8.38
CA ILE A 116 -4.93 -0.69 -7.25
C ILE A 116 -5.08 0.29 -6.10
N PHE A 117 -6.31 0.57 -5.71
CA PHE A 117 -6.60 1.30 -4.47
C PHE A 117 -6.62 0.33 -3.30
N VAL A 118 -5.82 0.61 -2.28
CA VAL A 118 -5.68 -0.23 -1.08
C VAL A 118 -6.24 0.51 0.12
N LYS A 119 -7.12 -0.16 0.86
CA LYS A 119 -7.76 0.35 2.07
C LYS A 119 -7.92 -0.76 3.12
N ASN A 120 -7.95 -0.37 4.38
CA ASN A 120 -8.47 -1.25 5.43
C ASN A 120 -9.98 -1.34 5.37
N ILE A 121 -10.53 -2.46 5.84
CA ILE A 121 -11.98 -2.70 5.84
C ILE A 121 -12.74 -1.73 6.75
N ASP A 122 -12.11 -1.23 7.81
CA ASP A 122 -12.67 -0.29 8.76
C ASP A 122 -12.51 1.18 8.34
N ASN A 123 -11.73 1.46 7.27
CA ASN A 123 -11.58 2.81 6.74
C ASN A 123 -12.75 3.16 5.80
N ILE A 124 -13.92 3.38 6.38
CA ILE A 124 -15.17 3.68 5.69
C ILE A 124 -15.81 4.96 6.21
N VAL A 125 -16.62 5.59 5.36
CA VAL A 125 -17.42 6.75 5.73
C VAL A 125 -18.88 6.56 5.29
N PRO A 126 -19.86 7.10 6.02
CA PRO A 126 -21.26 7.08 5.59
C PRO A 126 -21.44 7.71 4.21
N SER A 127 -22.35 7.18 3.39
CA SER A 127 -22.58 7.66 2.02
C SER A 127 -22.93 9.14 1.94
N ALA A 128 -23.56 9.72 2.96
CA ALA A 128 -23.80 11.17 3.04
C ALA A 128 -22.52 12.03 3.03
N ARG A 129 -21.38 11.45 3.39
CA ARG A 129 -20.07 12.13 3.39
C ARG A 129 -19.23 11.82 2.14
N LEU A 130 -19.60 10.82 1.34
CA LEU A 130 -18.82 10.38 0.17
C LEU A 130 -18.53 11.52 -0.80
N GLY A 131 -19.48 12.43 -1.03
CA GLY A 131 -19.28 13.59 -1.90
C GLY A 131 -18.07 14.46 -1.52
N LYS A 132 -17.67 14.47 -0.24
CA LYS A 132 -16.48 15.19 0.24
C LYS A 132 -15.18 14.38 0.05
N TYR A 133 -15.25 13.04 0.08
CA TYR A 133 -14.07 12.18 0.06
C TYR A 133 -13.73 11.66 -1.34
N LEU A 134 -14.73 11.38 -2.19
CA LEU A 134 -14.51 10.86 -3.54
C LEU A 134 -13.56 11.72 -4.40
N PRO A 135 -13.60 13.07 -4.36
CA PRO A 135 -12.64 13.90 -5.08
C PRO A 135 -11.18 13.60 -4.68
N PHE A 136 -10.91 13.38 -3.39
CA PHE A 136 -9.57 13.04 -2.92
C PHE A 136 -9.13 11.66 -3.39
N ARG A 137 -10.03 10.66 -3.44
CA ARG A 137 -9.75 9.35 -4.00
C ARG A 137 -9.36 9.45 -5.49
N LYS A 138 -10.16 10.15 -6.26
CA LYS A 138 -9.88 10.41 -7.68
C LYS A 138 -8.56 11.16 -7.88
N MET A 139 -8.27 12.12 -7.00
CA MET A 139 -7.01 12.86 -7.04
C MET A 139 -5.80 11.95 -6.77
N LEU A 140 -5.86 11.05 -5.76
CA LEU A 140 -4.79 10.09 -5.50
C LEU A 140 -4.53 9.19 -6.71
N GLY A 141 -5.57 8.66 -7.34
CA GLY A 141 -5.46 7.87 -8.58
C GLY A 141 -4.87 8.68 -9.72
N GLY A 142 -5.36 9.90 -9.93
CA GLY A 142 -4.84 10.82 -10.94
C GLY A 142 -3.37 11.18 -10.74
N MET A 143 -2.95 11.39 -9.48
CA MET A 143 -1.54 11.62 -9.14
C MET A 143 -0.69 10.39 -9.46
N ALA A 144 -1.13 9.19 -9.07
CA ALA A 144 -0.42 7.95 -9.38
C ALA A 144 -0.21 7.76 -10.88
N LEU A 145 -1.25 7.96 -11.68
CA LEU A 145 -1.18 7.87 -13.15
C LEU A 145 -0.25 8.94 -13.75
N LYS A 146 -0.30 10.18 -13.26
CA LYS A 146 0.58 11.27 -13.73
C LYS A 146 2.04 10.95 -13.43
N ILE A 147 2.35 10.53 -12.22
CA ILE A 147 3.71 10.18 -11.78
C ILE A 147 4.20 8.97 -12.58
N GLN A 148 3.40 7.91 -12.70
CA GLN A 148 3.74 6.73 -13.48
C GLN A 148 4.07 7.06 -14.93
N LYS A 149 3.22 7.87 -15.59
CA LYS A 149 3.42 8.28 -16.99
C LYS A 149 4.74 9.02 -17.19
N GLU A 150 5.08 9.96 -16.32
CA GLU A 150 6.34 10.70 -16.41
C GLU A 150 7.55 9.82 -16.08
N THR A 151 7.43 8.96 -15.05
CA THR A 151 8.47 7.96 -14.72
C THR A 151 8.77 7.05 -15.92
N PHE A 152 7.73 6.54 -16.59
CA PHE A 152 7.89 5.68 -17.77
C PHE A 152 8.53 6.40 -18.97
N LYS A 153 8.23 7.68 -19.14
CA LYS A 153 8.90 8.50 -20.16
C LYS A 153 10.39 8.63 -19.90
N PHE A 154 10.78 8.90 -18.65
CA PHE A 154 12.19 8.97 -18.27
C PHE A 154 12.90 7.62 -18.39
N LEU A 155 12.25 6.52 -17.97
CA LEU A 155 12.82 5.18 -18.12
C LEU A 155 13.09 4.81 -19.58
N ARG A 156 12.16 5.11 -20.50
CA ARG A 156 12.36 4.87 -21.93
C ARG A 156 13.56 5.66 -22.45
N ARG A 157 13.65 6.95 -22.10
CA ARG A 157 14.78 7.81 -22.51
C ARG A 157 16.13 7.29 -22.00
N LEU A 158 16.20 6.79 -20.76
CA LEU A 158 17.41 6.16 -20.21
C LEU A 158 17.75 4.85 -20.92
N ALA A 159 16.73 4.00 -21.16
CA ALA A 159 16.92 2.69 -21.81
C ALA A 159 17.36 2.79 -23.28
N GLU A 160 16.91 3.83 -23.99
CA GLU A 160 17.26 4.09 -25.39
C GLU A 160 18.62 4.82 -25.56
N GLY A 161 19.31 5.11 -24.46
CA GLY A 161 20.60 5.81 -24.48
C GLY A 161 20.50 7.29 -24.91
N GLN A 162 19.29 7.86 -24.95
CA GLN A 162 19.02 9.22 -25.42
C GLN A 162 19.18 10.29 -24.33
N ALA A 163 19.68 9.93 -23.16
CA ALA A 163 19.87 10.86 -22.06
C ALA A 163 21.25 11.53 -22.16
N ASP A 164 21.30 12.82 -22.46
CA ASP A 164 22.45 13.70 -22.25
C ASP A 164 22.56 14.12 -20.77
N ASP A 165 23.59 14.88 -20.42
CA ASP A 165 23.79 15.28 -19.02
C ASP A 165 22.66 16.17 -18.49
N SER A 166 22.07 17.01 -19.33
CA SER A 166 20.91 17.84 -18.97
C SER A 166 19.69 16.98 -18.64
N ALA A 167 19.45 15.95 -19.46
CA ALA A 167 18.36 14.99 -19.19
C ALA A 167 18.59 14.20 -17.89
N ILE A 168 19.83 13.77 -17.64
CA ILE A 168 20.18 13.07 -16.38
C ILE A 168 19.93 13.98 -15.18
N GLN A 169 20.32 15.25 -15.24
CA GLN A 169 20.05 16.19 -14.15
C GLN A 169 18.54 16.39 -13.95
N LYS A 170 17.78 16.58 -15.02
CA LYS A 170 16.32 16.69 -14.94
C LYS A 170 15.66 15.45 -14.31
N ILE A 171 16.17 14.27 -14.61
CA ILE A 171 15.66 13.03 -14.03
C ILE A 171 16.05 12.95 -12.54
N ALA A 172 17.25 13.36 -12.17
CA ALA A 172 17.69 13.45 -10.78
C ALA A 172 16.80 14.41 -9.96
N ASP A 173 16.52 15.59 -10.52
CA ASP A 173 15.61 16.58 -9.90
C ASP A 173 14.19 16.01 -9.74
N TYR A 174 13.70 15.28 -10.74
CA TYR A 174 12.41 14.59 -10.66
C TYR A 174 12.38 13.52 -9.56
N CYS A 175 13.45 12.73 -9.42
CA CYS A 175 13.56 11.77 -8.30
C CYS A 175 13.47 12.48 -6.95
N GLY A 176 14.14 13.63 -6.78
CA GLY A 176 14.08 14.41 -5.54
C GLY A 176 12.72 15.04 -5.30
N GLN A 177 12.21 15.77 -6.26
CA GLN A 177 11.04 16.65 -6.09
C GLN A 177 9.71 15.91 -6.18
N THR A 178 9.64 14.81 -6.96
CA THR A 178 8.38 14.11 -7.21
C THR A 178 8.33 12.75 -6.53
N LEU A 179 9.42 11.99 -6.57
CA LEU A 179 9.47 10.65 -5.98
C LEU A 179 9.96 10.66 -4.53
N ASN A 180 10.31 11.82 -3.99
CA ASN A 180 10.87 11.94 -2.64
C ASN A 180 12.07 11.00 -2.43
N VAL A 181 13.07 11.11 -3.27
CA VAL A 181 14.32 10.34 -3.20
C VAL A 181 15.48 11.28 -2.97
N VAL A 182 16.23 11.08 -1.90
CA VAL A 182 17.56 11.68 -1.73
C VAL A 182 18.57 10.72 -2.34
N LEU A 183 19.22 11.14 -3.41
CA LEU A 183 20.21 10.32 -4.10
C LEU A 183 21.47 10.11 -3.21
N PRO A 184 22.22 9.00 -3.43
CA PRO A 184 23.35 8.67 -2.56
C PRO A 184 24.43 9.75 -2.55
N PRO A 185 25.18 9.89 -1.46
CA PRO A 185 26.30 10.82 -1.37
C PRO A 185 27.27 10.66 -2.55
N GLY A 186 27.73 11.77 -3.11
CA GLY A 186 28.65 11.74 -4.24
C GLY A 186 28.04 11.46 -5.62
N PHE A 187 26.72 11.29 -5.73
CA PHE A 187 26.03 11.03 -7.00
C PHE A 187 26.47 11.99 -8.13
N SER A 188 26.66 13.27 -7.85
CA SER A 188 27.08 14.28 -8.85
C SER A 188 28.42 13.98 -9.51
N ARG A 189 29.31 13.28 -8.78
CA ARG A 189 30.68 12.95 -9.22
C ARG A 189 30.78 11.63 -9.98
N LEU A 190 29.71 10.86 -10.03
CA LEU A 190 29.68 9.56 -10.68
C LEU A 190 29.79 9.69 -12.20
N SER A 191 30.24 8.60 -12.84
CA SER A 191 30.21 8.48 -14.30
C SER A 191 28.76 8.54 -14.80
N LYS A 192 28.58 8.96 -16.06
CA LYS A 192 27.28 8.97 -16.73
C LYS A 192 26.58 7.60 -16.64
N LYS A 193 27.33 6.52 -16.84
CA LYS A 193 26.84 5.14 -16.76
C LYS A 193 26.30 4.81 -15.38
N ASP A 194 27.01 5.17 -14.31
CA ASP A 194 26.62 4.91 -12.94
C ASP A 194 25.41 5.75 -12.52
N LYS A 195 25.36 7.02 -12.93
CA LYS A 195 24.19 7.89 -12.75
C LYS A 195 22.94 7.26 -13.37
N ILE A 196 23.02 6.80 -14.62
CA ILE A 196 21.90 6.14 -15.32
C ILE A 196 21.48 4.88 -14.57
N LYS A 197 22.43 4.06 -14.10
CA LYS A 197 22.12 2.84 -13.34
C LYS A 197 21.35 3.17 -12.06
N ILE A 198 21.80 4.14 -11.28
CA ILE A 198 21.15 4.56 -10.03
C ILE A 198 19.77 5.14 -10.30
N LEU A 199 19.64 6.09 -11.24
CA LEU A 199 18.33 6.65 -11.56
C LEU A 199 17.34 5.59 -12.06
N SER A 200 17.80 4.67 -12.90
CA SER A 200 16.97 3.57 -13.38
C SER A 200 16.49 2.67 -12.24
N SER A 201 17.29 2.43 -11.20
CA SER A 201 16.89 1.62 -10.05
C SER A 201 15.80 2.29 -9.19
N PHE A 202 15.79 3.62 -9.10
CA PHE A 202 14.73 4.38 -8.42
C PHE A 202 13.45 4.53 -9.25
N LEU A 203 13.58 4.58 -10.58
CA LEU A 203 12.46 4.76 -11.48
C LEU A 203 11.76 3.43 -11.83
N ASN A 204 12.52 2.33 -12.01
CA ASN A 204 11.99 1.04 -12.43
C ASN A 204 11.63 0.16 -11.23
N ARG A 205 10.66 0.60 -10.46
CA ARG A 205 10.14 -0.08 -9.27
C ARG A 205 8.63 0.17 -9.11
N PRO A 206 7.92 -0.64 -8.31
CA PRO A 206 6.53 -0.37 -7.97
C PRO A 206 6.36 1.04 -7.41
N LEU A 207 5.29 1.71 -7.83
CA LEU A 207 4.95 3.06 -7.34
C LEU A 207 3.78 2.96 -6.36
N ARG A 208 3.89 3.66 -5.24
CA ARG A 208 2.84 3.82 -4.26
C ARG A 208 2.62 5.30 -3.95
N VAL A 209 1.39 5.77 -4.09
CA VAL A 209 0.96 7.11 -3.65
C VAL A 209 0.07 6.93 -2.43
N CYS A 210 0.49 7.48 -1.30
CA CYS A 210 -0.19 7.35 -0.03
C CYS A 210 -0.89 8.65 0.34
N GLY A 211 -2.19 8.57 0.65
CA GLY A 211 -2.91 9.66 1.29
C GLY A 211 -2.43 9.81 2.73
N VAL A 212 -2.14 11.03 3.15
CA VAL A 212 -1.80 11.34 4.54
C VAL A 212 -2.68 12.47 5.04
N VAL A 213 -3.01 12.40 6.32
CA VAL A 213 -3.78 13.42 7.03
C VAL A 213 -3.03 13.86 8.28
N LYS A 214 -3.41 15.03 8.81
CA LYS A 214 -2.84 15.50 10.08
C LYS A 214 -3.16 14.48 11.17
N ASN A 215 -2.17 14.18 12.00
CA ASN A 215 -2.34 13.27 13.13
C ASN A 215 -2.82 14.07 14.36
N ASP A 216 -4.02 13.78 14.81
CA ASP A 216 -4.61 14.37 16.02
C ASP A 216 -4.62 13.37 17.21
N GLY A 217 -3.72 12.37 17.18
CA GLY A 217 -3.58 11.32 18.19
C GLY A 217 -3.97 9.92 17.72
N GLU A 218 -4.25 9.77 16.43
CA GLU A 218 -4.62 8.48 15.87
C GLU A 218 -3.42 7.52 15.80
N PRO A 219 -3.63 6.23 16.11
CA PRO A 219 -2.60 5.22 15.90
C PRO A 219 -2.43 4.93 14.40
N GLY A 220 -1.19 4.70 13.97
CA GLY A 220 -0.92 4.33 12.57
C GLY A 220 0.48 4.73 12.12
N GLY A 221 0.81 4.37 10.90
CA GLY A 221 2.07 4.73 10.27
C GLY A 221 2.04 6.13 9.68
N GLY A 222 3.17 6.83 9.77
CA GLY A 222 3.37 8.16 9.18
C GLY A 222 4.44 8.18 8.10
N PRO A 223 4.53 9.26 7.31
CA PRO A 223 5.58 9.44 6.31
C PRO A 223 6.89 9.86 7.00
N PHE A 224 7.95 9.07 6.77
CA PHE A 224 9.30 9.35 7.25
C PHE A 224 10.33 9.10 6.16
N TRP A 225 11.44 9.82 6.22
CA TRP A 225 12.62 9.54 5.43
C TRP A 225 13.34 8.32 6.01
N VAL A 226 13.51 7.30 5.18
CA VAL A 226 14.21 6.06 5.53
C VAL A 226 15.45 5.94 4.67
N GLU A 227 16.61 5.78 5.31
CA GLU A 227 17.91 5.63 4.67
C GLU A 227 18.20 4.16 4.37
N ASP A 228 18.74 3.89 3.19
CA ASP A 228 19.24 2.58 2.78
C ASP A 228 20.76 2.44 3.06
N ASP A 229 21.29 1.21 2.89
CA ASP A 229 22.70 0.89 3.12
C ASP A 229 23.68 1.71 2.25
N ASN A 230 23.21 2.36 1.20
CA ASN A 230 24.02 3.19 0.29
C ASN A 230 23.95 4.70 0.63
N GLY A 231 23.24 5.06 1.70
CA GLY A 231 23.00 6.44 2.10
C GLY A 231 22.00 7.19 1.25
N SER A 232 21.21 6.49 0.42
CA SER A 232 20.03 7.07 -0.24
C SER A 232 18.86 7.10 0.73
N GLN A 233 17.99 8.10 0.60
CA GLN A 233 16.79 8.17 1.44
C GLN A 233 15.54 8.18 0.57
N THR A 234 14.50 7.51 1.04
CA THR A 234 13.18 7.49 0.42
C THR A 234 12.08 7.74 1.44
N MET A 235 10.99 8.36 1.00
CA MET A 235 9.81 8.54 1.85
C MET A 235 9.05 7.23 1.98
N GLN A 236 8.88 6.73 3.22
CA GLN A 236 8.16 5.49 3.52
C GLN A 236 7.13 5.73 4.61
N ILE A 237 6.09 4.89 4.64
CA ILE A 237 5.17 4.84 5.78
C ILE A 237 5.81 3.95 6.85
N VAL A 238 6.07 4.54 8.01
CA VAL A 238 6.73 3.88 9.16
C VAL A 238 5.75 3.86 10.32
N GLU A 239 5.59 2.69 10.96
CA GLU A 239 4.77 2.50 12.16
C GLU A 239 5.63 2.54 13.43
N SER A 240 5.02 2.76 14.59
CA SER A 240 5.73 2.87 15.86
C SER A 240 6.53 1.60 16.22
N SER A 241 6.10 0.46 15.73
CA SER A 241 6.77 -0.84 15.91
C SER A 241 8.08 -0.99 15.11
N HIS A 242 8.29 -0.14 14.09
CA HIS A 242 9.54 -0.09 13.32
C HIS A 242 10.59 0.82 13.95
N VAL A 243 10.24 1.60 14.99
CA VAL A 243 11.09 2.63 15.57
C VAL A 243 11.75 2.11 16.83
N ASP A 244 13.06 2.17 16.90
CA ASP A 244 13.79 1.93 18.14
C ASP A 244 13.62 3.13 19.10
N LYS A 245 12.69 2.99 20.03
CA LYS A 245 12.39 4.03 21.03
C LYS A 245 13.50 4.17 22.08
N SER A 246 14.45 3.24 22.15
CA SER A 246 15.62 3.34 23.00
C SER A 246 16.72 4.22 22.39
N ASP A 247 16.71 4.42 21.06
CA ASP A 247 17.53 5.44 20.39
C ASP A 247 16.89 6.84 20.53
N PRO A 248 17.52 7.77 21.27
CA PRO A 248 16.96 9.10 21.48
C PRO A 248 16.70 9.88 20.18
N ARG A 249 17.50 9.63 19.14
CA ARG A 249 17.34 10.31 17.83
C ARG A 249 16.09 9.81 17.13
N GLN A 250 15.87 8.50 17.06
CA GLN A 250 14.66 7.92 16.47
C GLN A 250 13.42 8.32 17.26
N ALA A 251 13.48 8.28 18.59
CA ALA A 251 12.39 8.71 19.46
C ALA A 251 12.03 10.20 19.24
N ALA A 252 13.03 11.08 19.09
CA ALA A 252 12.82 12.49 18.82
C ALA A 252 12.17 12.73 17.43
N ILE A 253 12.63 12.04 16.39
CA ILE A 253 12.04 12.12 15.04
C ILE A 253 10.58 11.64 15.08
N TRP A 254 10.32 10.51 15.74
CA TRP A 254 8.97 9.96 15.87
C TRP A 254 8.01 10.92 16.56
N SER A 255 8.44 11.53 17.66
CA SER A 255 7.60 12.45 18.45
C SER A 255 7.22 13.74 17.72
N GLN A 256 7.93 14.10 16.64
CA GLN A 256 7.66 15.27 15.81
C GLN A 256 6.75 14.95 14.63
N ALA A 257 6.32 13.70 14.46
CA ALA A 257 5.44 13.31 13.36
C ALA A 257 4.08 14.04 13.44
N GLN A 258 3.72 14.74 12.38
CA GLN A 258 2.48 15.52 12.31
C GLN A 258 1.41 14.86 11.43
N TYR A 259 1.76 13.82 10.70
CA TYR A 259 0.89 13.19 9.72
C TYR A 259 0.87 11.68 9.89
N PHE A 260 -0.26 11.07 9.55
CA PHE A 260 -0.37 9.62 9.45
C PHE A 260 -1.11 9.20 8.17
N ASN A 261 -0.92 7.95 7.78
CA ASN A 261 -1.62 7.31 6.67
C ASN A 261 -2.74 6.42 7.23
N PRO A 262 -4.01 6.71 6.97
CA PRO A 262 -5.14 5.87 7.42
C PRO A 262 -5.30 4.60 6.56
N VAL A 263 -4.24 4.11 5.93
CA VAL A 263 -4.23 3.04 4.93
C VAL A 263 -5.16 3.40 3.77
N ASP A 264 -4.78 4.47 3.09
CA ASP A 264 -5.44 4.95 1.90
C ASP A 264 -4.38 5.22 0.86
N MET A 265 -4.20 4.29 -0.05
CA MET A 265 -3.09 4.36 -1.00
C MET A 265 -3.46 3.79 -2.35
N VAL A 266 -2.70 4.22 -3.35
CA VAL A 266 -2.82 3.76 -4.74
C VAL A 266 -1.49 3.14 -5.15
N CYS A 267 -1.54 1.89 -5.63
CA CYS A 267 -0.38 1.13 -6.07
C CYS A 267 -0.41 0.90 -7.58
N CYS A 268 0.74 1.13 -8.24
CA CYS A 268 1.00 0.78 -9.63
C CYS A 268 2.05 -0.34 -9.63
N ILE A 269 1.66 -1.52 -10.08
CA ILE A 269 2.49 -2.74 -9.97
C ILE A 269 3.03 -3.22 -11.32
N ARG A 270 2.92 -2.42 -12.39
CA ARG A 270 3.47 -2.72 -13.71
C ARG A 270 4.61 -1.78 -14.07
N ASN A 271 5.60 -2.32 -14.79
CA ASN A 271 6.70 -1.54 -15.33
C ASN A 271 6.30 -0.82 -16.66
N TYR A 272 7.24 -0.05 -17.22
CA TYR A 272 7.01 0.72 -18.46
C TYR A 272 6.83 -0.14 -19.73
N ARG A 273 7.00 -1.46 -19.63
CA ARG A 273 6.73 -2.45 -20.68
C ARG A 273 5.38 -3.14 -20.50
N GLY A 274 4.63 -2.80 -19.43
CA GLY A 274 3.37 -3.44 -19.08
C GLY A 274 3.51 -4.75 -18.29
N GLU A 275 4.73 -5.18 -17.96
CA GLU A 275 4.99 -6.39 -17.21
C GLU A 275 4.77 -6.14 -15.72
N LYS A 276 4.20 -7.11 -15.01
CA LYS A 276 4.03 -7.04 -13.55
C LYS A 276 5.37 -7.12 -12.84
N PHE A 277 5.57 -6.28 -11.85
CA PHE A 277 6.68 -6.45 -10.92
C PHE A 277 6.47 -7.69 -10.05
N ILE A 278 7.56 -8.34 -9.67
CA ILE A 278 7.57 -9.35 -8.60
C ILE A 278 7.83 -8.59 -7.30
N LEU A 279 6.77 -8.29 -6.55
CA LEU A 279 6.82 -7.35 -5.43
C LEU A 279 7.81 -7.77 -4.34
N ASP A 280 8.00 -9.07 -4.10
CA ASP A 280 8.97 -9.60 -3.13
C ASP A 280 10.43 -9.15 -3.38
N LYS A 281 10.77 -8.81 -4.63
CA LYS A 281 12.10 -8.28 -4.96
C LYS A 281 12.35 -6.86 -4.46
N TYR A 282 11.29 -6.18 -4.03
CA TYR A 282 11.33 -4.79 -3.57
C TYR A 282 11.09 -4.67 -2.06
N VAL A 283 10.99 -5.79 -1.37
CA VAL A 283 10.92 -5.83 0.10
C VAL A 283 12.30 -5.54 0.66
N ASP A 284 12.39 -4.58 1.56
CA ASP A 284 13.57 -4.38 2.39
C ASP A 284 13.59 -5.45 3.50
N LYS A 285 14.49 -6.42 3.36
CA LYS A 285 14.61 -7.52 4.33
C LYS A 285 15.21 -7.11 5.66
N ASN A 286 15.84 -5.93 5.73
CA ASN A 286 16.40 -5.38 6.97
C ASN A 286 15.35 -4.58 7.75
N ALA A 287 14.24 -4.20 7.09
CA ALA A 287 13.13 -3.50 7.73
C ALA A 287 12.06 -4.50 8.19
N TYR A 288 12.09 -4.86 9.47
CA TYR A 288 11.11 -5.76 10.09
C TYR A 288 10.60 -5.16 11.40
N LEU A 289 9.54 -5.73 11.92
CA LEU A 289 8.97 -5.36 13.20
C LEU A 289 8.68 -6.61 14.05
N ILE A 290 8.69 -6.40 15.35
CA ILE A 290 8.21 -7.38 16.32
C ILE A 290 6.95 -6.79 16.97
N SER A 291 5.82 -7.47 16.84
CA SER A 291 4.58 -7.05 17.48
C SER A 291 4.29 -7.87 18.73
N VAL A 292 3.99 -7.19 19.83
CA VAL A 292 3.50 -7.82 21.05
C VAL A 292 2.00 -8.07 20.90
N LYS A 293 1.58 -9.31 21.14
CA LYS A 293 0.17 -9.71 21.13
C LYS A 293 -0.17 -10.43 22.43
N ASN A 294 -1.39 -10.26 22.90
CA ASN A 294 -1.89 -11.01 24.04
C ASN A 294 -2.20 -12.47 23.64
N GLU A 295 -2.19 -13.40 24.61
CA GLU A 295 -2.45 -14.83 24.37
C GLU A 295 -3.78 -15.11 23.66
N LYS A 296 -4.74 -14.23 23.79
CA LYS A 296 -6.09 -14.37 23.21
C LYS A 296 -6.28 -13.71 21.84
N GLY A 297 -5.25 -13.19 21.22
CA GLY A 297 -5.27 -12.61 19.86
C GLY A 297 -5.19 -11.11 19.81
#